data_e9224af8699f1fa3168c9199adb0c1d9
#
_entry.id   e9224af8699f1fa3168c9199adb0c1d9
#
_cell.length_a   1.000
_cell.length_b   1.000
_cell.length_c   1.000
_cell.angle_alpha   90.00
_cell.angle_beta   90.00
_cell.angle_gamma   90.00
#
_symmetry.space_group_name_H-M   'P 1'
#
loop_
_entity.id
_entity.type
_entity.pdbx_description
1 polymer ?
#
loop_
_entity_poly.entity_id
_entity_poly.type
_entity_poly.pdbx_seq_one_letter_code
_entity_poly.pdbx_strand_id
1 'polypeptide(L)'
;DDKRMVAFQNDDVVNTAQHEHAEKSNEFCKTGISELDLKLGGGIPNGNTVLMVGSSGSGKTTLSMQFLANGAKMGERGVFFTITEPLFKLTKNMENFSFYDKKMIEQGNVNIIDLRIISERLGLDAEKYSVEDASALLDVLKDIADELQVKRLVIDSITALCYRLKTNEMIRDFIFKLGSSLAAMGCTTILTSEVPPSRKGGIQYSKYGIEEFIADGIMYLGDVDRKGDLIRTLQLIKMRGTSHSRSKVALAISSSQGVEITPLLKSRG
;
A
#
# COMPACT_ATOMS: atom_id res chain seq x y z
N ASP A 1 -44.25 8.94 28.73
CA ASP A 1 -43.36 9.87 27.98
C ASP A 1 -42.02 9.94 28.71
N ASP A 2 -41.18 8.97 28.46
CA ASP A 2 -39.85 8.90 29.07
C ASP A 2 -38.79 9.16 27.97
N LYS A 3 -38.44 10.43 27.82
CA LYS A 3 -37.33 10.85 26.96
C LYS A 3 -36.02 10.48 27.67
N ARG A 4 -35.45 9.31 27.37
CA ARG A 4 -34.07 9.01 27.71
C ARG A 4 -33.15 9.92 26.89
N MET A 5 -32.74 11.00 27.49
CA MET A 5 -31.65 11.84 27.05
C MET A 5 -30.36 11.07 27.32
N VAL A 6 -29.71 10.51 26.27
CA VAL A 6 -28.39 9.95 26.39
C VAL A 6 -27.42 11.09 26.65
N ALA A 7 -27.01 11.23 27.89
CA ALA A 7 -25.91 12.15 28.25
C ALA A 7 -24.62 11.57 27.70
N PHE A 8 -24.06 12.23 26.70
CA PHE A 8 -22.67 11.97 26.31
C PHE A 8 -21.77 12.41 27.48
N GLN A 9 -20.99 11.47 28.00
CA GLN A 9 -19.98 11.82 29.02
C GLN A 9 -18.84 12.56 28.30
N ASN A 10 -18.31 13.60 28.98
CA ASN A 10 -17.24 14.47 28.46
C ASN A 10 -15.92 13.73 28.13
N ASP A 11 -15.83 12.44 28.38
CA ASP A 11 -14.63 11.63 28.14
C ASP A 11 -14.48 11.24 26.66
N ASP A 12 -15.52 11.41 25.83
CA ASP A 12 -15.46 11.15 24.38
C ASP A 12 -14.91 12.33 23.56
N VAL A 13 -14.65 13.48 24.21
CA VAL A 13 -14.01 14.62 23.57
C VAL A 13 -12.52 14.58 23.90
N VAL A 14 -11.73 14.03 22.98
CA VAL A 14 -10.27 14.05 23.09
C VAL A 14 -9.79 15.49 23.23
N ASN A 15 -9.31 15.85 24.43
CA ASN A 15 -8.72 17.15 24.70
C ASN A 15 -7.35 17.23 24.02
N THR A 16 -7.33 17.77 22.80
CA THR A 16 -6.16 17.88 21.92
C THR A 16 -5.06 18.82 22.45
N ALA A 17 -5.24 19.44 23.61
CA ALA A 17 -4.34 20.48 24.12
C ALA A 17 -3.16 19.97 24.98
N GLN A 18 -3.04 18.69 25.26
CA GLN A 18 -2.00 18.16 26.19
C GLN A 18 -0.95 17.23 25.57
N HIS A 19 -0.87 17.09 24.24
CA HIS A 19 0.15 16.25 23.58
C HIS A 19 1.16 17.01 22.73
N GLU A 20 1.41 18.28 22.99
CA GLU A 20 2.33 19.11 22.18
C GLU A 20 3.84 18.96 22.49
N HIS A 21 4.28 18.09 23.36
CA HIS A 21 5.71 17.98 23.71
C HIS A 21 6.27 16.56 23.79
N ALA A 22 5.89 15.67 22.89
CA ALA A 22 6.59 14.39 22.73
C ALA A 22 7.11 14.26 21.28
N GLU A 23 8.42 14.51 21.14
CA GLU A 23 9.33 14.08 20.08
C GLU A 23 8.82 14.12 18.62
N LYS A 24 9.11 15.22 17.92
CA LYS A 24 9.00 15.41 16.46
C LYS A 24 9.85 14.45 15.60
N SER A 25 10.40 13.38 16.14
CA SER A 25 11.37 12.55 15.41
C SER A 25 10.79 11.35 14.66
N ASN A 26 9.48 11.10 14.71
CA ASN A 26 8.91 9.90 14.05
C ASN A 26 7.52 10.09 13.45
N GLU A 27 7.23 11.22 12.83
CA GLU A 27 5.91 11.46 12.20
C GLU A 27 5.76 10.74 10.85
N PHE A 28 6.86 10.36 10.18
CA PHE A 28 6.85 9.86 8.82
C PHE A 28 7.61 8.54 8.66
N CYS A 29 6.99 7.60 7.96
CA CYS A 29 7.62 6.42 7.38
C CYS A 29 8.28 6.81 6.06
N LYS A 30 9.61 6.86 6.02
CA LYS A 30 10.36 7.20 4.81
C LYS A 30 10.29 6.06 3.81
N THR A 31 10.03 6.36 2.55
CA THR A 31 10.10 5.35 1.49
C THR A 31 11.54 4.91 1.21
N GLY A 32 12.51 5.75 1.57
CA GLY A 32 13.93 5.57 1.26
C GLY A 32 14.27 5.89 -0.19
N ILE A 33 13.33 6.48 -0.93
CA ILE A 33 13.53 7.07 -2.25
C ILE A 33 13.45 8.59 -2.04
N SER A 34 14.62 9.25 -1.99
CA SER A 34 14.74 10.64 -1.53
C SER A 34 13.81 11.62 -2.23
N GLU A 35 13.70 11.52 -3.56
CA GLU A 35 12.81 12.39 -4.33
C GLU A 35 11.32 12.11 -4.06
N LEU A 36 10.95 10.85 -3.75
CA LEU A 36 9.58 10.52 -3.36
C LEU A 36 9.27 11.07 -1.97
N ASP A 37 10.20 10.92 -1.03
CA ASP A 37 10.04 11.43 0.34
C ASP A 37 9.91 12.96 0.34
N LEU A 38 10.68 13.67 -0.50
CA LEU A 38 10.53 15.12 -0.69
C LEU A 38 9.14 15.50 -1.22
N LYS A 39 8.62 14.73 -2.20
CA LYS A 39 7.28 14.98 -2.75
C LYS A 39 6.15 14.66 -1.78
N LEU A 40 6.39 13.71 -0.89
CA LEU A 40 5.47 13.36 0.19
C LEU A 40 5.49 14.37 1.37
N GLY A 41 6.46 15.31 1.36
CA GLY A 41 6.64 16.25 2.48
C GLY A 41 7.39 15.67 3.67
N GLY A 42 8.18 14.61 3.44
CA GLY A 42 9.02 13.95 4.44
C GLY A 42 8.90 12.42 4.45
N GLY A 43 7.88 11.88 3.84
CA GLY A 43 7.56 10.45 3.80
C GLY A 43 6.06 10.21 3.89
N ILE A 44 5.66 8.97 4.06
CA ILE A 44 4.28 8.58 4.32
C ILE A 44 4.02 8.80 5.82
N PRO A 45 2.96 9.54 6.24
CA PRO A 45 2.63 9.63 7.67
C PRO A 45 2.49 8.23 8.28
N ASN A 46 3.07 8.02 9.45
CA ASN A 46 3.07 6.70 10.10
C ASN A 46 1.65 6.17 10.30
N GLY A 47 1.46 4.88 10.01
CA GLY A 47 0.16 4.22 10.11
C GLY A 47 -0.80 4.49 8.96
N ASN A 48 -0.45 5.35 8.00
CA ASN A 48 -1.30 5.60 6.84
C ASN A 48 -1.31 4.40 5.89
N THR A 49 -2.48 4.18 5.29
CA THR A 49 -2.68 3.24 4.18
C THR A 49 -2.63 3.99 2.86
N VAL A 50 -1.71 3.58 1.98
CA VAL A 50 -1.51 4.15 0.65
C VAL A 50 -1.99 3.17 -0.41
N LEU A 51 -2.95 3.59 -1.22
CA LEU A 51 -3.39 2.87 -2.40
C LEU A 51 -2.48 3.23 -3.59
N MET A 52 -1.71 2.25 -4.07
CA MET A 52 -0.86 2.38 -5.24
C MET A 52 -1.55 1.77 -6.45
N VAL A 53 -2.01 2.61 -7.35
CA VAL A 53 -2.81 2.21 -8.52
C VAL A 53 -2.03 2.35 -9.81
N GLY A 54 -2.27 1.47 -10.76
CA GLY A 54 -1.68 1.54 -12.10
C GLY A 54 -1.90 0.26 -12.91
N SER A 55 -1.61 0.33 -14.19
CA SER A 55 -1.69 -0.83 -15.10
C SER A 55 -0.66 -1.91 -14.74
N SER A 56 -0.83 -3.11 -15.30
CA SER A 56 0.21 -4.15 -15.22
C SER A 56 1.51 -3.63 -15.84
N GLY A 57 2.66 -3.93 -15.19
CA GLY A 57 3.97 -3.47 -15.63
C GLY A 57 4.34 -2.03 -15.28
N SER A 58 3.49 -1.29 -14.57
CA SER A 58 3.77 0.10 -14.15
C SER A 58 4.83 0.23 -13.04
N GLY A 59 5.24 -0.87 -12.38
CA GLY A 59 6.28 -0.89 -11.36
C GLY A 59 5.78 -0.96 -9.92
N LYS A 60 4.48 -1.22 -9.69
CA LYS A 60 3.88 -1.31 -8.34
C LYS A 60 4.62 -2.29 -7.42
N THR A 61 4.78 -3.54 -7.86
CA THR A 61 5.44 -4.61 -7.10
C THR A 61 6.89 -4.25 -6.76
N THR A 62 7.63 -3.70 -7.72
CA THR A 62 9.04 -3.29 -7.53
C THR A 62 9.15 -2.16 -6.51
N LEU A 63 8.33 -1.11 -6.64
CA LEU A 63 8.31 0.01 -5.68
C LEU A 63 7.90 -0.46 -4.27
N SER A 64 6.91 -1.33 -4.17
CA SER A 64 6.45 -1.91 -2.90
C SER A 64 7.54 -2.75 -2.21
N MET A 65 8.27 -3.56 -2.97
CA MET A 65 9.39 -4.35 -2.42
C MET A 65 10.54 -3.43 -1.99
N GLN A 66 10.88 -2.42 -2.78
CA GLN A 66 11.92 -1.45 -2.42
C GLN A 66 11.56 -0.66 -1.16
N PHE A 67 10.28 -0.31 -0.96
CA PHE A 67 9.78 0.30 0.27
C PHE A 67 10.06 -0.57 1.50
N LEU A 68 9.83 -1.89 1.41
CA LEU A 68 10.14 -2.82 2.50
C LEU A 68 11.64 -3.01 2.70
N ALA A 69 12.40 -3.18 1.61
CA ALA A 69 13.85 -3.34 1.67
C ALA A 69 14.54 -2.11 2.29
N ASN A 70 14.09 -0.91 1.94
CA ASN A 70 14.58 0.32 2.55
C ASN A 70 14.21 0.42 4.03
N GLY A 71 13.00 -0.03 4.41
CA GLY A 71 12.60 -0.15 5.81
C GLY A 71 13.49 -1.07 6.61
N ALA A 72 13.81 -2.25 6.06
CA ALA A 72 14.71 -3.20 6.69
C ALA A 72 16.10 -2.60 6.97
N LYS A 73 16.63 -1.79 6.04
CA LYS A 73 17.89 -1.04 6.24
C LYS A 73 17.79 0.02 7.35
N MET A 74 16.59 0.50 7.66
CA MET A 74 16.30 1.44 8.75
C MET A 74 15.92 0.74 10.06
N GLY A 75 15.98 -0.62 10.11
CA GLY A 75 15.59 -1.41 11.29
C GLY A 75 14.09 -1.62 11.46
N GLU A 76 13.28 -1.33 10.44
CA GLU A 76 11.84 -1.53 10.45
C GLU A 76 11.46 -2.85 9.80
N ARG A 77 10.76 -3.70 10.54
CA ARG A 77 10.28 -4.98 10.01
C ARG A 77 9.14 -4.78 9.03
N GLY A 78 9.16 -5.56 7.96
CA GLY A 78 8.16 -5.52 6.91
C GLY A 78 7.56 -6.88 6.57
N VAL A 79 6.33 -6.86 6.05
CA VAL A 79 5.70 -8.03 5.46
C VAL A 79 5.14 -7.70 4.09
N PHE A 80 5.37 -8.59 3.14
CA PHE A 80 4.82 -8.56 1.79
C PHE A 80 3.85 -9.72 1.60
N PHE A 81 2.58 -9.43 1.49
CA PHE A 81 1.57 -10.41 1.12
C PHE A 81 1.40 -10.44 -0.38
N THR A 82 1.79 -11.55 -1.02
CA THR A 82 1.57 -11.79 -2.45
C THR A 82 0.36 -12.70 -2.67
N ILE A 83 -0.38 -12.43 -3.76
CA ILE A 83 -1.54 -13.22 -4.17
C ILE A 83 -1.41 -13.66 -5.62
N THR A 84 -0.93 -12.78 -6.47
CA THR A 84 -0.89 -13.00 -7.92
C THR A 84 0.37 -13.71 -8.39
N GLU A 85 1.49 -13.47 -7.73
CA GLU A 85 2.77 -14.03 -8.12
C GLU A 85 3.27 -15.06 -7.10
N PRO A 86 3.66 -16.28 -7.54
CA PRO A 86 4.27 -17.28 -6.67
C PRO A 86 5.53 -16.74 -5.99
N LEU A 87 5.72 -17.10 -4.70
CA LEU A 87 6.84 -16.65 -3.90
C LEU A 87 8.20 -16.82 -4.60
N PHE A 88 8.46 -18.00 -5.17
CA PHE A 88 9.73 -18.29 -5.83
C PHE A 88 10.01 -17.39 -7.05
N LYS A 89 8.94 -17.02 -7.78
CA LYS A 89 9.05 -16.15 -8.97
C LYS A 89 9.27 -14.71 -8.55
N LEU A 90 8.50 -14.23 -7.56
CA LEU A 90 8.67 -12.89 -7.00
C LEU A 90 10.09 -12.70 -6.48
N THR A 91 10.59 -13.64 -5.66
CA THR A 91 11.96 -13.60 -5.10
C THR A 91 13.01 -13.56 -6.19
N LYS A 92 12.91 -14.46 -7.17
CA LYS A 92 13.83 -14.51 -8.30
C LYS A 92 13.85 -13.21 -9.12
N ASN A 93 12.69 -12.59 -9.31
CA ASN A 93 12.60 -11.31 -10.01
C ASN A 93 13.25 -10.18 -9.20
N MET A 94 13.07 -10.18 -7.88
CA MET A 94 13.64 -9.15 -7.00
C MET A 94 15.16 -9.27 -6.87
N GLU A 95 15.75 -10.45 -6.98
CA GLU A 95 17.20 -10.68 -6.96
C GLU A 95 17.96 -9.90 -8.06
N ASN A 96 17.28 -9.45 -9.09
CA ASN A 96 17.88 -8.62 -10.14
C ASN A 96 18.09 -7.15 -9.71
N PHE A 97 17.61 -6.74 -8.55
CA PHE A 97 17.71 -5.37 -8.07
C PHE A 97 18.68 -5.24 -6.90
N SER A 98 19.54 -4.22 -6.95
CA SER A 98 20.54 -3.96 -5.90
C SER A 98 19.95 -3.63 -4.52
N PHE A 99 18.72 -3.17 -4.44
CA PHE A 99 18.04 -2.92 -3.16
C PHE A 99 17.63 -4.22 -2.44
N TYR A 100 17.52 -5.34 -3.18
CA TYR A 100 17.11 -6.62 -2.63
C TYR A 100 18.32 -7.38 -2.11
N ASP A 101 18.40 -7.58 -0.79
CA ASP A 101 19.39 -8.40 -0.13
C ASP A 101 18.70 -9.63 0.48
N LYS A 102 19.12 -10.84 0.12
CA LYS A 102 18.58 -12.08 0.70
C LYS A 102 18.67 -12.11 2.22
N LYS A 103 19.69 -11.47 2.78
CA LYS A 103 19.85 -11.37 4.24
C LYS A 103 18.65 -10.73 4.93
N MET A 104 17.97 -9.80 4.29
CA MET A 104 16.77 -9.18 4.89
C MET A 104 15.63 -10.20 5.10
N ILE A 105 15.55 -11.22 4.22
CA ILE A 105 14.59 -12.32 4.33
C ILE A 105 15.07 -13.35 5.36
N GLU A 106 16.34 -13.78 5.27
CA GLU A 106 16.95 -14.78 6.15
C GLU A 106 16.92 -14.33 7.63
N GLN A 107 17.08 -13.03 7.87
CA GLN A 107 17.04 -12.44 9.21
C GLN A 107 15.61 -12.10 9.69
N GLY A 108 14.60 -12.32 8.86
CA GLY A 108 13.21 -11.99 9.20
C GLY A 108 12.91 -10.48 9.26
N ASN A 109 13.78 -9.64 8.68
CA ASN A 109 13.52 -8.20 8.58
C ASN A 109 12.42 -7.89 7.56
N VAL A 110 12.34 -8.68 6.50
CA VAL A 110 11.22 -8.70 5.55
C VAL A 110 10.71 -10.13 5.40
N ASN A 111 9.42 -10.32 5.57
CA ASN A 111 8.76 -11.61 5.37
C ASN A 111 7.90 -11.51 4.11
N ILE A 112 8.01 -12.50 3.22
CA ILE A 112 7.17 -12.60 2.03
C ILE A 112 6.24 -13.79 2.21
N ILE A 113 4.94 -13.56 2.15
CA ILE A 113 3.91 -14.55 2.47
C ILE A 113 2.95 -14.69 1.30
N ASP A 114 2.82 -15.91 0.80
CA ASP A 114 1.86 -16.24 -0.25
C ASP A 114 0.48 -16.52 0.37
N LEU A 115 -0.47 -15.62 0.14
CA LEU A 115 -1.81 -15.73 0.69
C LEU A 115 -2.61 -16.92 0.12
N ARG A 116 -2.21 -17.49 -1.01
CA ARG A 116 -2.84 -18.72 -1.54
C ARG A 116 -2.54 -19.90 -0.63
N ILE A 117 -1.29 -20.00 -0.14
CA ILE A 117 -0.89 -21.06 0.80
C ILE A 117 -1.65 -20.91 2.11
N ILE A 118 -1.84 -19.70 2.61
CA ILE A 118 -2.64 -19.45 3.82
C ILE A 118 -4.09 -19.85 3.58
N SER A 119 -4.69 -19.44 2.46
CA SER A 119 -6.06 -19.78 2.11
C SER A 119 -6.27 -21.30 2.04
N GLU A 120 -5.34 -22.04 1.42
CA GLU A 120 -5.36 -23.50 1.37
C GLU A 120 -5.28 -24.14 2.77
N ARG A 121 -4.40 -23.63 3.64
CA ARG A 121 -4.27 -24.13 5.03
C ARG A 121 -5.50 -23.87 5.89
N LEU A 122 -6.21 -22.77 5.61
CA LEU A 122 -7.48 -22.45 6.26
C LEU A 122 -8.66 -23.24 5.68
N GLY A 123 -8.43 -24.05 4.65
CA GLY A 123 -9.49 -24.80 3.95
C GLY A 123 -10.45 -23.90 3.17
N LEU A 124 -10.01 -22.70 2.77
CA LEU A 124 -10.83 -21.77 2.00
C LEU A 124 -10.90 -22.23 0.56
N ASP A 125 -12.10 -22.10 -0.04
CA ASP A 125 -12.31 -22.44 -1.45
C ASP A 125 -11.43 -21.56 -2.35
N ALA A 126 -10.64 -22.20 -3.22
CA ALA A 126 -9.75 -21.49 -4.14
C ALA A 126 -10.50 -20.61 -5.15
N GLU A 127 -11.77 -20.93 -5.46
CA GLU A 127 -12.57 -20.24 -6.46
C GLU A 127 -13.53 -19.19 -5.87
N LYS A 128 -13.90 -19.32 -4.60
CA LYS A 128 -14.97 -18.50 -4.00
C LYS A 128 -14.70 -18.26 -2.53
N TYR A 129 -14.75 -17.00 -2.11
CA TYR A 129 -14.77 -16.64 -0.70
C TYR A 129 -16.17 -16.27 -0.25
N SER A 130 -16.57 -16.76 0.93
CA SER A 130 -17.66 -16.18 1.69
C SER A 130 -17.19 -14.89 2.41
N VAL A 131 -18.10 -14.15 3.03
CA VAL A 131 -17.75 -13.00 3.86
C VAL A 131 -16.95 -13.42 5.09
N GLU A 132 -17.29 -14.60 5.63
CA GLU A 132 -16.61 -15.22 6.76
C GLU A 132 -15.18 -15.63 6.41
N ASP A 133 -14.96 -16.22 5.24
CA ASP A 133 -13.64 -16.58 4.72
C ASP A 133 -12.75 -15.36 4.56
N ALA A 134 -13.29 -14.30 3.97
CA ALA A 134 -12.59 -13.04 3.81
C ALA A 134 -12.23 -12.41 5.17
N SER A 135 -13.12 -12.49 6.16
CA SER A 135 -12.87 -12.01 7.51
C SER A 135 -11.77 -12.84 8.20
N ALA A 136 -11.85 -14.17 8.14
CA ALA A 136 -10.83 -15.07 8.70
C ALA A 136 -9.44 -14.79 8.12
N LEU A 137 -9.37 -14.48 6.81
CA LEU A 137 -8.11 -14.12 6.19
C LEU A 137 -7.55 -12.79 6.76
N LEU A 138 -8.40 -11.78 6.99
CA LEU A 138 -7.98 -10.51 7.59
C LEU A 138 -7.48 -10.69 9.03
N ASP A 139 -8.12 -11.56 9.83
CA ASP A 139 -7.67 -11.89 11.19
C ASP A 139 -6.28 -12.51 11.17
N VAL A 140 -6.02 -13.45 10.25
CA VAL A 140 -4.69 -14.05 10.09
C VAL A 140 -3.64 -13.02 9.65
N LEU A 141 -3.97 -12.10 8.74
CA LEU A 141 -3.04 -11.03 8.35
C LEU A 141 -2.68 -10.14 9.54
N LYS A 142 -3.66 -9.84 10.40
CA LYS A 142 -3.45 -9.07 11.62
C LYS A 142 -2.58 -9.83 12.61
N ASP A 143 -2.87 -11.09 12.88
CA ASP A 143 -2.08 -11.92 13.80
C ASP A 143 -0.62 -12.03 13.37
N ILE A 144 -0.37 -12.20 12.06
CA ILE A 144 0.99 -12.20 11.49
C ILE A 144 1.68 -10.84 11.69
N ALA A 145 0.98 -9.74 11.44
CA ALA A 145 1.54 -8.41 11.60
C ALA A 145 1.90 -8.11 13.06
N ASP A 146 1.05 -8.52 13.99
CA ASP A 146 1.24 -8.37 15.43
C ASP A 146 2.39 -9.27 15.94
N GLU A 147 2.42 -10.55 15.55
CA GLU A 147 3.47 -11.52 15.95
C GLU A 147 4.86 -11.08 15.46
N LEU A 148 4.95 -10.64 14.21
CA LEU A 148 6.20 -10.17 13.60
C LEU A 148 6.54 -8.73 13.99
N GLN A 149 5.68 -8.03 14.72
CA GLN A 149 5.86 -6.61 15.09
C GLN A 149 6.16 -5.73 13.86
N VAL A 150 5.34 -5.90 12.83
CA VAL A 150 5.51 -5.27 11.54
C VAL A 150 5.29 -3.76 11.63
N LYS A 151 6.18 -2.98 10.99
CA LYS A 151 6.02 -1.53 10.82
C LYS A 151 5.56 -1.16 9.41
N ARG A 152 5.94 -1.99 8.42
CA ARG A 152 5.63 -1.78 7.01
C ARG A 152 4.90 -2.98 6.44
N LEU A 153 3.76 -2.76 5.82
CA LEU A 153 2.93 -3.81 5.25
C LEU A 153 2.66 -3.55 3.77
N VAL A 154 2.73 -4.59 2.96
CA VAL A 154 2.35 -4.56 1.54
C VAL A 154 1.35 -5.66 1.26
N ILE A 155 0.28 -5.33 0.54
CA ILE A 155 -0.66 -6.30 -0.04
C ILE A 155 -0.67 -6.12 -1.55
N ASP A 156 -0.19 -7.12 -2.28
CA ASP A 156 -0.12 -7.13 -3.73
C ASP A 156 -0.92 -8.33 -4.31
N SER A 157 -2.16 -8.13 -4.66
CA SER A 157 -2.94 -6.89 -4.77
C SER A 157 -4.34 -7.02 -4.15
N ILE A 158 -4.92 -5.90 -3.74
CA ILE A 158 -6.33 -5.84 -3.32
C ILE A 158 -7.27 -6.32 -4.44
N THR A 159 -6.91 -6.03 -5.69
CA THR A 159 -7.66 -6.49 -6.86
C THR A 159 -7.80 -8.02 -6.89
N ALA A 160 -6.71 -8.73 -6.58
CA ALA A 160 -6.71 -10.19 -6.56
C ALA A 160 -7.48 -10.75 -5.36
N LEU A 161 -7.43 -10.10 -4.20
CA LEU A 161 -8.26 -10.47 -3.04
C LEU A 161 -9.74 -10.36 -3.37
N CYS A 162 -10.15 -9.22 -3.94
CA CYS A 162 -11.55 -8.97 -4.29
C CYS A 162 -12.07 -9.84 -5.44
N TYR A 163 -11.18 -10.35 -6.31
CA TYR A 163 -11.59 -11.18 -7.45
C TYR A 163 -12.34 -12.47 -7.04
N ARG A 164 -12.07 -12.96 -5.83
CA ARG A 164 -12.72 -14.17 -5.27
C ARG A 164 -14.09 -13.90 -4.65
N LEU A 165 -14.48 -12.63 -4.49
CA LEU A 165 -15.77 -12.21 -3.96
C LEU A 165 -16.79 -12.09 -5.10
N LYS A 166 -17.98 -12.64 -4.89
CA LYS A 166 -18.98 -12.86 -5.99
C LYS A 166 -19.78 -11.61 -6.35
N THR A 167 -20.02 -10.72 -5.37
CA THR A 167 -20.92 -9.59 -5.54
C THR A 167 -20.23 -8.28 -5.19
N ASN A 168 -20.70 -7.19 -5.79
CA ASN A 168 -20.20 -5.86 -5.45
C ASN A 168 -20.44 -5.50 -3.98
N GLU A 169 -21.50 -6.02 -3.37
CA GLU A 169 -21.78 -5.82 -1.95
C GLU A 169 -20.72 -6.49 -1.07
N MET A 170 -20.41 -7.78 -1.33
CA MET A 170 -19.33 -8.49 -0.63
C MET A 170 -17.99 -7.79 -0.79
N ILE A 171 -17.69 -7.26 -1.99
CA ILE A 171 -16.45 -6.51 -2.23
C ILE A 171 -16.42 -5.24 -1.38
N ARG A 172 -17.53 -4.50 -1.30
CA ARG A 172 -17.63 -3.29 -0.48
C ARG A 172 -17.41 -3.59 0.99
N ASP A 173 -18.13 -4.57 1.52
CA ASP A 173 -18.03 -4.97 2.92
C ASP A 173 -16.61 -5.42 3.27
N PHE A 174 -15.99 -6.21 2.40
CA PHE A 174 -14.61 -6.64 2.57
C PHE A 174 -13.63 -5.45 2.58
N ILE A 175 -13.75 -4.52 1.64
CA ILE A 175 -12.86 -3.36 1.56
C ILE A 175 -13.01 -2.48 2.81
N PHE A 176 -14.21 -2.26 3.33
CA PHE A 176 -14.42 -1.53 4.59
C PHE A 176 -13.81 -2.26 5.78
N LYS A 177 -13.99 -3.58 5.89
CA LYS A 177 -13.35 -4.39 6.94
C LYS A 177 -11.83 -4.34 6.84
N LEU A 178 -11.27 -4.47 5.63
CA LEU A 178 -9.84 -4.34 5.38
C LEU A 178 -9.32 -2.99 5.87
N GLY A 179 -9.98 -1.88 5.50
CA GLY A 179 -9.60 -0.54 5.95
C GLY A 179 -9.56 -0.41 7.47
N SER A 180 -10.59 -0.91 8.15
CA SER A 180 -10.67 -0.92 9.61
C SER A 180 -9.56 -1.78 10.24
N SER A 181 -9.29 -2.97 9.68
CA SER A 181 -8.23 -3.86 10.15
C SER A 181 -6.85 -3.23 9.99
N LEU A 182 -6.56 -2.61 8.85
CA LEU A 182 -5.29 -1.92 8.60
C LEU A 182 -5.07 -0.74 9.53
N ALA A 183 -6.11 0.05 9.78
CA ALA A 183 -6.05 1.16 10.74
C ALA A 183 -5.76 0.64 12.16
N ALA A 184 -6.35 -0.50 12.57
CA ALA A 184 -6.11 -1.11 13.87
C ALA A 184 -4.69 -1.70 14.02
N MET A 185 -4.08 -2.20 12.93
CA MET A 185 -2.70 -2.69 12.94
C MET A 185 -1.67 -1.58 13.16
N GLY A 186 -1.98 -0.34 12.76
CA GLY A 186 -1.07 0.81 12.90
C GLY A 186 0.19 0.74 12.04
N CYS A 187 0.27 -0.21 11.10
CA CYS A 187 1.38 -0.33 10.16
C CYS A 187 1.23 0.69 9.03
N THR A 188 2.36 1.24 8.55
CA THR A 188 2.33 1.99 7.29
C THR A 188 2.19 1.01 6.14
N THR A 189 1.07 1.11 5.42
CA THR A 189 0.63 0.08 4.47
C THR A 189 0.61 0.58 3.04
N ILE A 190 1.10 -0.24 2.10
CA ILE A 190 0.89 -0.08 0.67
C ILE A 190 -0.07 -1.18 0.19
N LEU A 191 -1.20 -0.77 -0.38
CA LEU A 191 -2.12 -1.63 -1.10
C LEU A 191 -1.93 -1.40 -2.59
N THR A 192 -1.61 -2.42 -3.36
CA THR A 192 -1.57 -2.28 -4.81
C THR A 192 -2.93 -2.61 -5.43
N SER A 193 -3.32 -1.87 -6.46
CA SER A 193 -4.53 -2.11 -7.23
C SER A 193 -4.24 -2.02 -8.73
N GLU A 194 -4.77 -2.97 -9.49
CA GLU A 194 -4.66 -2.95 -10.94
C GLU A 194 -5.86 -2.25 -11.55
N VAL A 195 -5.59 -1.16 -12.25
CA VAL A 195 -6.59 -0.44 -13.04
C VAL A 195 -6.20 -0.45 -14.51
N PRO A 196 -7.15 -0.70 -15.42
CA PRO A 196 -6.84 -0.65 -16.85
C PRO A 196 -6.48 0.79 -17.27
N PRO A 197 -5.68 0.95 -18.33
CA PRO A 197 -5.44 2.26 -18.91
C PRO A 197 -6.77 2.90 -19.32
N SER A 198 -6.99 4.16 -18.96
CA SER A 198 -8.22 4.87 -19.29
C SER A 198 -8.32 5.12 -20.79
N ARG A 199 -9.33 4.56 -21.44
CA ARG A 199 -9.61 4.77 -22.87
C ARG A 199 -10.25 6.12 -23.19
N LYS A 200 -10.73 6.87 -22.17
CA LYS A 200 -11.49 8.12 -22.34
C LYS A 200 -10.78 9.36 -21.76
N GLY A 201 -9.47 9.30 -21.56
CA GLY A 201 -8.66 10.46 -21.11
C GLY A 201 -8.80 10.84 -19.63
N GLY A 202 -9.63 10.16 -18.84
CA GLY A 202 -9.69 10.31 -17.38
C GLY A 202 -8.79 9.32 -16.65
N ILE A 203 -8.30 9.67 -15.46
CA ILE A 203 -7.54 8.75 -14.62
C ILE A 203 -8.51 7.98 -13.73
N GLN A 204 -8.43 6.65 -13.77
CA GLN A 204 -9.17 5.77 -12.87
C GLN A 204 -8.25 5.44 -11.68
N TYR A 205 -8.68 5.79 -10.47
CA TYR A 205 -7.92 5.53 -9.24
C TYR A 205 -8.42 4.33 -8.44
N SER A 206 -9.51 3.73 -8.87
CA SER A 206 -10.17 2.64 -8.16
C SER A 206 -10.78 1.68 -9.16
N LYS A 207 -10.66 0.37 -8.91
CA LYS A 207 -11.31 -0.64 -9.73
C LYS A 207 -12.76 -0.87 -9.33
N TYR A 208 -13.02 -0.84 -8.03
CA TYR A 208 -14.34 -1.13 -7.44
C TYR A 208 -15.09 0.13 -7.00
N GLY A 209 -14.48 1.32 -7.10
CA GLY A 209 -15.08 2.61 -6.78
C GLY A 209 -15.11 2.95 -5.30
N ILE A 210 -14.44 2.17 -4.45
CA ILE A 210 -14.47 2.34 -2.99
C ILE A 210 -13.09 2.25 -2.31
N GLU A 211 -12.08 1.65 -2.92
CA GLU A 211 -10.75 1.49 -2.34
C GLU A 211 -10.12 2.83 -1.98
N GLU A 212 -10.43 3.87 -2.76
CA GLU A 212 -9.94 5.22 -2.52
C GLU A 212 -10.47 5.87 -1.24
N PHE A 213 -11.59 5.37 -0.69
CA PHE A 213 -12.17 5.90 0.55
C PHE A 213 -11.47 5.40 1.80
N ILE A 214 -10.98 4.16 1.80
CA ILE A 214 -10.24 3.58 2.92
C ILE A 214 -8.77 4.00 2.95
N ALA A 215 -8.23 4.47 1.81
CA ALA A 215 -6.84 4.90 1.71
C ALA A 215 -6.65 6.34 2.19
N ASP A 216 -5.60 6.56 2.98
CA ASP A 216 -5.16 7.89 3.39
C ASP A 216 -4.37 8.58 2.28
N GLY A 217 -3.66 7.80 1.47
CA GLY A 217 -2.92 8.26 0.31
C GLY A 217 -3.27 7.51 -0.96
N ILE A 218 -3.11 8.17 -2.11
CA ILE A 218 -3.24 7.56 -3.44
C ILE A 218 -2.02 7.94 -4.27
N MET A 219 -1.27 6.93 -4.71
CA MET A 219 -0.18 7.03 -5.68
C MET A 219 -0.63 6.42 -7.00
N TYR A 220 -0.58 7.20 -8.07
CA TYR A 220 -0.90 6.73 -9.40
C TYR A 220 0.36 6.51 -10.22
N LEU A 221 0.56 5.28 -10.69
CA LEU A 221 1.61 4.89 -11.61
C LEU A 221 1.01 4.75 -13.01
N GLY A 222 1.42 5.59 -13.91
CA GLY A 222 0.92 5.63 -15.28
C GLY A 222 2.06 5.76 -16.28
N ASP A 223 1.67 5.94 -17.53
CA ASP A 223 2.60 6.14 -18.64
C ASP A 223 2.28 7.42 -19.39
N VAL A 224 3.30 8.01 -19.99
CA VAL A 224 3.19 9.17 -20.90
C VAL A 224 3.97 8.84 -22.16
N ASP A 225 3.31 8.95 -23.31
CA ASP A 225 3.99 8.90 -24.60
C ASP A 225 4.79 10.18 -24.85
N ARG A 226 6.04 10.00 -25.20
CA ARG A 226 6.95 11.08 -25.57
C ARG A 226 7.69 10.73 -26.84
N LYS A 227 7.21 11.22 -27.95
CA LYS A 227 7.82 11.03 -29.28
C LYS A 227 8.02 9.56 -29.64
N GLY A 228 7.07 8.70 -29.24
CA GLY A 228 7.13 7.26 -29.44
C GLY A 228 7.75 6.46 -28.29
N ASP A 229 8.34 7.12 -27.29
CA ASP A 229 8.84 6.47 -26.07
C ASP A 229 7.78 6.50 -24.97
N LEU A 230 7.49 5.33 -24.40
CA LEU A 230 6.58 5.22 -23.27
C LEU A 230 7.33 5.38 -21.95
N ILE A 231 7.14 6.53 -21.31
CA ILE A 231 7.80 6.88 -20.05
C ILE A 231 6.87 6.59 -18.89
N ARG A 232 7.31 5.74 -17.94
CA ARG A 232 6.58 5.54 -16.70
C ARG A 232 6.55 6.82 -15.87
N THR A 233 5.43 7.06 -15.23
CA THR A 233 5.24 8.25 -14.38
C THR A 233 4.64 7.87 -13.04
N LEU A 234 4.91 8.71 -12.03
CA LEU A 234 4.27 8.66 -10.72
C LEU A 234 3.63 10.00 -10.42
N GLN A 235 2.44 9.98 -9.84
CA GLN A 235 1.75 11.16 -9.37
C GLN A 235 1.09 10.88 -8.01
N LEU A 236 1.31 11.76 -7.04
CA LEU A 236 0.58 11.73 -5.78
C LEU A 236 -0.76 12.45 -5.97
N ILE A 237 -1.84 11.72 -5.79
CA ILE A 237 -3.21 12.24 -5.97
C ILE A 237 -3.75 12.76 -4.65
N LYS A 238 -3.47 12.04 -3.57
CA LYS A 238 -3.95 12.30 -2.21
C LYS A 238 -2.89 11.81 -1.22
N MET A 239 -2.72 12.53 -0.12
CA MET A 239 -2.01 12.08 1.07
C MET A 239 -2.51 12.89 2.26
N ARG A 240 -3.26 12.24 3.18
CA ARG A 240 -3.74 12.86 4.42
C ARG A 240 -2.57 13.07 5.37
N GLY A 241 -2.59 14.16 6.11
CA GLY A 241 -1.58 14.45 7.13
C GLY A 241 -0.30 15.09 6.61
N THR A 242 -0.20 15.43 5.31
CA THR A 242 0.97 16.10 4.74
C THR A 242 0.60 17.02 3.56
N SER A 243 1.44 18.03 3.32
CA SER A 243 1.37 18.90 2.15
C SER A 243 2.20 18.29 1.01
N HIS A 244 1.65 17.28 0.34
CA HIS A 244 2.33 16.59 -0.74
C HIS A 244 2.29 17.37 -2.06
N SER A 245 3.30 17.16 -2.91
CA SER A 245 3.36 17.71 -4.26
C SER A 245 2.52 16.86 -5.22
N ARG A 246 1.57 17.47 -5.93
CA ARG A 246 0.74 16.78 -6.93
C ARG A 246 1.35 16.77 -8.34
N SER A 247 2.58 17.27 -8.51
CA SER A 247 3.26 17.26 -9.81
C SER A 247 3.57 15.82 -10.25
N LYS A 248 3.27 15.52 -11.51
CA LYS A 248 3.65 14.26 -12.15
C LYS A 248 5.16 14.23 -12.36
N VAL A 249 5.78 13.09 -12.11
CA VAL A 249 7.22 12.85 -12.24
C VAL A 249 7.48 11.63 -13.11
N ALA A 250 8.67 11.55 -13.71
CA ALA A 250 9.11 10.33 -14.38
C ALA A 250 9.57 9.32 -13.35
N LEU A 251 9.27 8.04 -13.62
CA LEU A 251 9.66 6.89 -12.82
C LEU A 251 10.54 5.99 -13.68
N ALA A 252 11.80 5.83 -13.28
CA ALA A 252 12.73 4.88 -13.89
C ALA A 252 12.87 3.65 -13.00
N ILE A 253 13.10 2.50 -13.60
CA ILE A 253 13.38 1.25 -12.89
C ILE A 253 14.64 0.66 -13.51
N SER A 254 15.69 0.54 -12.70
CA SER A 254 16.96 -0.06 -13.10
C SER A 254 17.43 -1.12 -12.11
N SER A 255 18.20 -2.08 -12.55
CA SER A 255 18.77 -3.12 -11.67
C SER A 255 19.72 -2.54 -10.63
N SER A 256 20.43 -1.47 -10.95
CA SER A 256 21.46 -0.86 -10.07
C SER A 256 20.89 0.07 -9.01
N GLN A 257 19.79 0.76 -9.28
CA GLN A 257 19.20 1.77 -8.38
C GLN A 257 17.80 1.38 -7.88
N GLY A 258 17.15 0.40 -8.55
CA GLY A 258 15.75 0.11 -8.32
C GLY A 258 14.85 1.17 -8.95
N VAL A 259 13.89 1.65 -8.19
CA VAL A 259 12.99 2.73 -8.59
C VAL A 259 13.64 4.08 -8.27
N GLU A 260 13.73 4.92 -9.29
CA GLU A 260 14.19 6.30 -9.22
C GLU A 260 13.11 7.23 -9.73
N ILE A 261 13.04 8.42 -9.14
CA ILE A 261 12.08 9.45 -9.52
C ILE A 261 12.83 10.69 -9.96
N THR A 262 12.46 11.20 -11.13
CA THR A 262 13.06 12.40 -11.69
C THR A 262 11.99 13.38 -12.18
N PRO A 263 12.29 14.68 -12.25
CA PRO A 263 11.34 15.62 -12.83
C PRO A 263 10.96 15.22 -14.26
N LEU A 264 9.67 15.26 -14.55
CA LEU A 264 9.20 15.08 -15.91
C LEU A 264 9.51 16.36 -16.70
N LEU A 265 10.55 16.31 -17.56
CA LEU A 265 10.93 17.45 -18.35
C LEU A 265 9.72 17.94 -19.17
N LYS A 266 9.35 19.20 -19.03
CA LYS A 266 8.34 19.83 -19.89
C LYS A 266 8.91 19.87 -21.31
N SER A 267 8.15 19.41 -22.31
CA SER A 267 8.50 19.70 -23.69
C SER A 267 8.54 21.21 -23.84
N ARG A 268 9.70 21.77 -24.26
CA ARG A 268 9.72 23.12 -24.80
C ARG A 268 8.83 23.06 -26.05
N GLY A 269 7.68 23.76 -26.01
CA GLY A 269 6.79 23.94 -27.13
C GLY A 269 7.47 24.68 -28.28
#